data_7869cba370a2b0e6d8d61ae1944a170f
#
_entry.id   7869cba370a2b0e6d8d61ae1944a170f
#
_cell.length_a   1.000
_cell.length_b   1.000
_cell.length_c   1.000
_cell.angle_alpha   90.00
_cell.angle_beta   90.00
_cell.angle_gamma   90.00
#
_symmetry.space_group_name_H-M   'P 1'
#
loop_
_entity.id
_entity.type
_entity.pdbx_description
1 polymer ?
#
loop_
_entity_poly.entity_id
_entity_poly.type
_entity_poly.pdbx_seq_one_letter_code
_entity_poly.pdbx_strand_id
1 'polypeptide(L)'
;MYKYNDEQIIRAYENAEKVYSGYNIDTDKAIEIFNKIPISLHNWQGDDVIGFENHGDVVSENLVTGNYPGRARNGDEMRMDIDKAFSFSPCKPRVNLHSMYGEPGITPRCDLTIEDFRKWLDWAKANKYAVDFNVSFF
;
A
#
# COMPACT_ATOMS: atom_id res chain seq x y z
N MET A 1 13.80 -9.25 -16.34
CA MET A 1 13.74 -7.83 -15.91
C MET A 1 14.63 -7.06 -16.88
N TYR A 2 14.03 -6.18 -17.69
CA TYR A 2 14.79 -5.37 -18.65
C TYR A 2 15.63 -4.37 -17.87
N LYS A 3 16.95 -4.44 -18.00
CA LYS A 3 17.84 -3.43 -17.43
C LYS A 3 18.08 -2.34 -18.48
N TYR A 4 17.42 -1.21 -18.30
CA TYR A 4 17.79 0.00 -19.02
C TYR A 4 18.92 0.69 -18.25
N ASN A 5 19.89 1.23 -18.96
CA ASN A 5 20.87 2.14 -18.36
C ASN A 5 20.32 3.57 -18.32
N ASP A 6 20.97 4.43 -17.55
CA ASP A 6 20.50 5.81 -17.34
C ASP A 6 20.42 6.60 -18.65
N GLU A 7 21.35 6.38 -19.59
CA GLU A 7 21.32 7.05 -20.89
C GLU A 7 20.07 6.67 -21.72
N GLN A 8 19.68 5.39 -21.65
CA GLN A 8 18.49 4.92 -22.34
C GLN A 8 17.22 5.52 -21.74
N ILE A 9 17.18 5.65 -20.41
CA ILE A 9 16.04 6.25 -19.68
C ILE A 9 15.95 7.73 -20.03
N ILE A 10 17.04 8.49 -19.97
CA ILE A 10 17.10 9.91 -20.30
C ILE A 10 16.62 10.13 -21.75
N ARG A 11 17.16 9.38 -22.70
CA ARG A 11 16.77 9.50 -24.12
C ARG A 11 15.30 9.18 -24.34
N ALA A 12 14.76 8.20 -23.64
CA ALA A 12 13.34 7.86 -23.71
C ALA A 12 12.47 9.01 -23.18
N TYR A 13 12.88 9.62 -22.06
CA TYR A 13 12.20 10.76 -21.48
C TYR A 13 12.23 11.98 -22.44
N GLU A 14 13.39 12.37 -22.96
CA GLU A 14 13.54 13.47 -23.92
C GLU A 14 12.66 13.29 -25.19
N ASN A 15 12.53 12.05 -25.65
CA ASN A 15 11.66 11.76 -26.78
C ASN A 15 10.17 11.89 -26.41
N ALA A 16 9.78 11.45 -25.23
CA ALA A 16 8.42 11.62 -24.74
C ALA A 16 8.10 13.11 -24.54
N GLU A 17 8.99 13.90 -23.94
CA GLU A 17 8.86 15.34 -23.75
C GLU A 17 8.58 16.07 -25.07
N LYS A 18 9.32 15.74 -26.15
CA LYS A 18 9.08 16.31 -27.48
C LYS A 18 7.68 16.01 -28.01
N VAL A 19 7.18 14.80 -27.79
CA VAL A 19 5.82 14.41 -28.18
C VAL A 19 4.78 15.19 -27.40
N TYR A 20 4.91 15.25 -26.08
CA TYR A 20 3.96 15.94 -25.22
C TYR A 20 3.98 17.46 -25.41
N SER A 21 5.13 18.05 -25.71
CA SER A 21 5.24 19.49 -26.02
C SER A 21 4.43 19.89 -27.26
N GLY A 22 4.28 18.95 -28.23
CA GLY A 22 3.40 19.14 -29.38
C GLY A 22 1.92 19.30 -29.03
N TYR A 23 1.52 18.87 -27.81
CA TYR A 23 0.18 19.06 -27.24
C TYR A 23 0.12 20.17 -26.20
N ASN A 24 1.14 21.01 -26.11
CA ASN A 24 1.28 22.05 -25.10
C ASN A 24 1.32 21.51 -23.65
N ILE A 25 1.86 20.31 -23.45
CA ILE A 25 2.04 19.70 -22.13
C ILE A 25 3.51 19.83 -21.73
N ASP A 26 3.72 20.47 -20.59
CA ASP A 26 5.00 20.52 -19.89
C ASP A 26 5.11 19.28 -18.98
N THR A 27 5.96 18.34 -19.36
CA THR A 27 6.09 17.05 -18.68
C THR A 27 6.72 17.19 -17.29
N ASP A 28 7.69 18.10 -17.11
CA ASP A 28 8.32 18.33 -15.82
C ASP A 28 7.32 18.87 -14.81
N LYS A 29 6.51 19.85 -15.24
CA LYS A 29 5.45 20.39 -14.41
C LYS A 29 4.36 19.37 -14.10
N ALA A 30 4.02 18.51 -15.06
CA ALA A 30 3.06 17.44 -14.85
C ALA A 30 3.57 16.44 -13.80
N ILE A 31 4.84 16.04 -13.86
CA ILE A 31 5.49 15.17 -12.88
C ILE A 31 5.56 15.84 -11.50
N GLU A 32 5.90 17.14 -11.45
CA GLU A 32 5.92 17.89 -10.20
C GLU A 32 4.53 17.90 -9.52
N ILE A 33 3.47 18.11 -10.30
CA ILE A 33 2.09 18.07 -9.81
C ILE A 33 1.73 16.67 -9.34
N PHE A 34 2.04 15.66 -10.15
CA PHE A 34 1.76 14.25 -9.84
C PHE A 34 2.42 13.80 -8.52
N ASN A 35 3.68 14.18 -8.31
CA ASN A 35 4.42 13.85 -7.10
C ASN A 35 3.86 14.49 -5.82
N LYS A 36 2.98 15.49 -5.95
CA LYS A 36 2.28 16.12 -4.83
C LYS A 36 0.97 15.40 -4.47
N ILE A 37 0.48 14.54 -5.35
CA ILE A 37 -0.76 13.80 -5.13
C ILE A 37 -0.47 12.64 -4.15
N PRO A 38 -1.15 12.60 -3.00
CA PRO A 38 -0.99 11.47 -2.10
C PRO A 38 -1.70 10.23 -2.68
N ILE A 39 -0.99 9.11 -2.68
CA ILE A 39 -1.54 7.83 -3.13
C ILE A 39 -1.71 6.93 -1.93
N SER A 40 -2.92 6.44 -1.72
CA SER A 40 -3.23 5.47 -0.68
C SER A 40 -2.96 4.05 -1.21
N LEU A 41 -2.08 3.33 -0.52
CA LEU A 41 -1.75 1.95 -0.84
C LEU A 41 -2.71 1.01 -0.11
N HIS A 42 -3.47 0.27 -0.89
CA HIS A 42 -4.23 -0.87 -0.42
C HIS A 42 -3.35 -2.11 -0.50
N ASN A 43 -3.32 -2.91 0.55
CA ASN A 43 -2.56 -4.14 0.54
C ASN A 43 -3.50 -5.34 0.43
N TRP A 44 -3.68 -5.84 -0.78
CA TRP A 44 -4.50 -7.01 -1.08
C TRP A 44 -4.02 -8.30 -0.40
N GLN A 45 -2.73 -8.40 -0.08
CA GLN A 45 -2.18 -9.55 0.64
C GLN A 45 -2.78 -9.73 2.03
N GLY A 46 -3.17 -8.63 2.65
CA GLY A 46 -3.86 -8.66 3.93
C GLY A 46 -5.38 -8.83 3.78
N ASP A 47 -5.95 -8.40 2.65
CA ASP A 47 -7.40 -8.44 2.42
C ASP A 47 -7.93 -9.83 2.10
N ASP A 48 -7.24 -10.53 1.21
CA ASP A 48 -7.65 -11.85 0.73
C ASP A 48 -7.36 -12.95 1.75
N VAL A 49 -6.77 -12.58 2.84
CA VAL A 49 -6.45 -13.45 3.92
C VAL A 49 -7.33 -13.07 5.09
N ILE A 50 -7.56 -14.00 5.92
CA ILE A 50 -8.16 -13.95 7.25
C ILE A 50 -7.68 -12.72 8.08
N GLY A 51 -6.85 -11.83 7.50
CA GLY A 51 -6.18 -10.76 8.22
C GLY A 51 -5.27 -11.33 9.30
N PHE A 52 -5.23 -10.68 10.44
CA PHE A 52 -4.52 -11.17 11.63
C PHE A 52 -5.50 -11.76 12.66
N GLU A 53 -6.74 -11.93 12.27
CA GLU A 53 -7.79 -12.46 13.13
C GLU A 53 -7.61 -13.97 13.30
N ASN A 54 -7.59 -14.45 14.52
CA ASN A 54 -7.58 -15.89 14.86
C ASN A 54 -9.02 -16.42 14.83
N HIS A 55 -9.52 -16.64 13.66
CA HIS A 55 -10.84 -17.25 13.49
C HIS A 55 -10.70 -18.76 13.36
N GLY A 56 -10.21 -19.51 14.29
CA GLY A 56 -10.25 -20.98 14.20
C GLY A 56 -10.70 -21.53 12.85
N ASP A 57 -10.56 -22.68 12.45
CA ASP A 57 -10.76 -23.37 11.16
C ASP A 57 -11.86 -22.88 10.16
N VAL A 58 -12.27 -21.61 10.18
CA VAL A 58 -13.20 -21.08 9.19
C VAL A 58 -12.43 -20.73 7.91
N VAL A 59 -12.17 -21.73 7.12
CA VAL A 59 -11.80 -21.55 5.72
C VAL A 59 -13.06 -21.05 5.00
N SER A 60 -13.16 -19.76 4.79
CA SER A 60 -14.20 -19.20 3.93
C SER A 60 -14.01 -19.78 2.52
N GLU A 61 -15.05 -20.38 1.94
CA GLU A 61 -15.04 -20.88 0.56
C GLU A 61 -14.73 -19.79 -0.49
N ASN A 62 -14.72 -18.52 -0.08
CA ASN A 62 -14.44 -17.34 -0.91
C ASN A 62 -12.98 -16.86 -0.82
N LEU A 63 -12.10 -17.57 -0.16
CA LEU A 63 -10.67 -17.27 -0.16
C LEU A 63 -10.03 -17.62 -1.51
N VAL A 64 -10.17 -16.73 -2.46
CA VAL A 64 -9.71 -16.95 -3.84
C VAL A 64 -8.21 -16.70 -4.01
N THR A 65 -7.62 -15.89 -3.14
CA THR A 65 -6.22 -15.46 -3.23
C THR A 65 -5.57 -15.45 -1.85
N GLY A 66 -4.33 -15.08 -1.73
CA GLY A 66 -3.67 -14.83 -0.45
C GLY A 66 -2.97 -16.02 0.19
N ASN A 67 -3.06 -17.21 -0.36
CA ASN A 67 -2.35 -18.38 0.15
C ASN A 67 -1.08 -18.70 -0.65
N TYR A 68 -0.23 -17.72 -0.84
CA TYR A 68 1.04 -17.88 -1.55
C TYR A 68 2.23 -17.78 -0.59
N PRO A 69 3.37 -18.41 -0.92
CA PRO A 69 4.60 -18.27 -0.15
C PRO A 69 5.04 -16.82 -0.08
N GLY A 70 5.33 -16.31 1.10
CA GLY A 70 5.80 -14.94 1.29
C GLY A 70 4.72 -13.91 1.62
N ARG A 71 3.46 -14.31 1.77
CA ARG A 71 2.43 -13.41 2.29
C ARG A 71 2.77 -12.98 3.73
N ALA A 72 2.40 -11.78 4.09
CA ALA A 72 2.54 -11.30 5.46
C ALA A 72 1.65 -12.13 6.42
N ARG A 73 2.23 -12.61 7.51
CA ARG A 73 1.56 -13.47 8.51
C ARG A 73 1.12 -12.69 9.73
N ASN A 74 1.59 -11.48 9.88
CA ASN A 74 1.31 -10.58 11.00
C ASN A 74 1.54 -9.13 10.57
N GLY A 75 1.16 -8.19 11.42
CA GLY A 75 1.28 -6.77 11.14
C GLY A 75 2.71 -6.29 10.95
N ASP A 76 3.69 -6.89 11.65
CA ASP A 76 5.09 -6.49 11.49
C ASP A 76 5.62 -6.82 10.09
N GLU A 77 5.35 -8.03 9.60
CA GLU A 77 5.73 -8.42 8.24
C GLU A 77 5.05 -7.56 7.19
N MET A 78 3.76 -7.24 7.38
CA MET A 78 3.04 -6.39 6.46
C MET A 78 3.56 -4.95 6.45
N ARG A 79 3.93 -4.39 7.61
CA ARG A 79 4.57 -3.08 7.69
C ARG A 79 5.90 -3.05 6.93
N MET A 80 6.70 -4.13 7.02
CA MET A 80 7.94 -4.25 6.24
C MET A 80 7.68 -4.28 4.73
N ASP A 81 6.67 -5.00 4.29
CA ASP A 81 6.29 -5.06 2.87
C ASP A 81 5.81 -3.70 2.36
N ILE A 82 5.00 -2.99 3.14
CA ILE A 82 4.53 -1.64 2.83
C ILE A 82 5.70 -0.65 2.78
N ASP A 83 6.63 -0.68 3.75
CA ASP A 83 7.83 0.15 3.74
C ASP A 83 8.65 -0.09 2.47
N LYS A 84 8.77 -1.36 2.07
CA LYS A 84 9.46 -1.73 0.83
C LYS A 84 8.74 -1.18 -0.40
N ALA A 85 7.41 -1.31 -0.47
CA ALA A 85 6.62 -0.77 -1.56
C ALA A 85 6.76 0.75 -1.65
N PHE A 86 6.67 1.45 -0.53
CA PHE A 86 6.84 2.90 -0.48
C PHE A 86 8.24 3.38 -0.85
N SER A 87 9.26 2.55 -0.63
CA SER A 87 10.64 2.90 -1.05
C SER A 87 10.80 3.03 -2.57
N PHE A 88 9.85 2.52 -3.35
CA PHE A 88 9.83 2.63 -4.80
C PHE A 88 8.89 3.74 -5.32
N SER A 89 8.10 4.35 -4.44
CA SER A 89 7.12 5.37 -4.82
C SER A 89 7.67 6.78 -4.59
N PRO A 90 7.65 7.65 -5.59
CA PRO A 90 8.01 9.06 -5.41
C PRO A 90 6.89 9.88 -4.76
N CYS A 91 5.69 9.32 -4.63
CA CYS A 91 4.53 10.01 -4.11
C CYS A 91 4.52 10.06 -2.58
N LYS A 92 3.71 10.97 -2.02
CA LYS A 92 3.48 10.99 -0.57
C LYS A 92 2.78 9.71 -0.14
N PRO A 93 3.41 8.93 0.73
CA PRO A 93 2.87 7.62 1.10
C PRO A 93 1.64 7.76 2.01
N ARG A 94 0.64 6.97 1.71
CA ARG A 94 -0.59 6.84 2.47
C ARG A 94 -0.98 5.37 2.51
N VAL A 95 -1.32 4.85 3.66
CA VAL A 95 -1.69 3.44 3.83
C VAL A 95 -3.18 3.33 4.14
N ASN A 96 -3.85 2.42 3.48
CA ASN A 96 -5.24 2.08 3.78
C ASN A 96 -5.28 0.88 4.72
N LEU A 97 -5.81 1.08 5.93
CA LEU A 97 -5.96 0.04 6.93
C LEU A 97 -7.37 -0.57 6.85
N HIS A 98 -7.43 -1.88 6.91
CA HIS A 98 -8.67 -2.63 6.97
C HIS A 98 -8.96 -3.09 8.39
N SER A 99 -10.23 -3.33 8.71
CA SER A 99 -10.63 -3.80 10.04
C SER A 99 -9.90 -5.08 10.46
N MET A 100 -9.63 -5.96 9.50
CA MET A 100 -8.92 -7.22 9.74
C MET A 100 -7.44 -7.08 10.12
N TYR A 101 -6.91 -5.86 10.11
CA TYR A 101 -5.52 -5.58 10.52
C TYR A 101 -5.39 -5.21 12.00
N GLY A 102 -6.49 -5.25 12.75
CA GLY A 102 -6.45 -5.08 14.21
C GLY A 102 -5.49 -6.07 14.86
N GLU A 103 -4.63 -5.58 15.74
CA GLU A 103 -3.65 -6.41 16.46
C GLU A 103 -3.96 -6.39 17.96
N PRO A 104 -3.92 -7.54 18.64
CA PRO A 104 -3.35 -8.82 18.22
C PRO A 104 -4.29 -9.76 17.45
N GLY A 105 -5.40 -9.30 16.92
CA GLY A 105 -6.29 -10.11 16.09
C GLY A 105 -7.27 -10.99 16.89
N ILE A 106 -7.55 -10.63 18.14
CA ILE A 106 -8.47 -11.34 19.03
C ILE A 106 -9.77 -10.57 19.28
N THR A 107 -9.80 -9.28 18.95
CA THR A 107 -10.98 -8.44 19.12
C THR A 107 -11.93 -8.67 17.95
N PRO A 108 -13.22 -8.98 18.18
CA PRO A 108 -14.21 -9.10 17.12
C PRO A 108 -14.29 -7.80 16.30
N ARG A 109 -14.55 -7.90 15.00
CA ARG A 109 -14.58 -6.74 14.08
C ARG A 109 -15.54 -5.62 14.51
N CYS A 110 -16.68 -6.01 15.12
CA CYS A 110 -17.66 -5.05 15.63
C CYS A 110 -17.23 -4.31 16.90
N ASP A 111 -16.21 -4.82 17.59
CA ASP A 111 -15.74 -4.31 18.88
C ASP A 111 -14.34 -3.64 18.77
N LEU A 112 -13.78 -3.55 17.55
CA LEU A 112 -12.49 -2.93 17.30
C LEU A 112 -12.47 -1.47 17.76
N THR A 113 -11.38 -1.10 18.39
CA THR A 113 -11.10 0.25 18.85
C THR A 113 -9.81 0.78 18.25
N ILE A 114 -9.49 2.02 18.51
CA ILE A 114 -8.22 2.62 18.08
C ILE A 114 -7.00 1.91 18.67
N GLU A 115 -7.16 1.26 19.82
CA GLU A 115 -6.06 0.55 20.47
C GLU A 115 -5.62 -0.69 19.71
N ASP A 116 -6.55 -1.35 18.99
CA ASP A 116 -6.23 -2.48 18.11
C ASP A 116 -5.37 -2.06 16.91
N PHE A 117 -5.35 -0.77 16.59
CA PHE A 117 -4.53 -0.20 15.51
C PHE A 117 -3.33 0.60 16.03
N ARG A 118 -3.05 0.59 17.34
CA ARG A 118 -2.00 1.43 17.95
C ARG A 118 -0.64 1.24 17.27
N LYS A 119 -0.22 0.01 17.03
CA LYS A 119 1.05 -0.28 16.37
C LYS A 119 1.13 0.28 14.95
N TRP A 120 0.02 0.23 14.21
CA TRP A 120 -0.09 0.79 12.88
C TRP A 120 0.06 2.31 12.88
N LEU A 121 -0.62 2.96 13.82
CA LEU A 121 -0.60 4.41 13.93
C LEU A 121 0.78 4.91 14.39
N ASP A 122 1.42 4.23 15.33
CA ASP A 122 2.76 4.59 15.81
C ASP A 122 3.81 4.41 14.70
N TRP A 123 3.73 3.30 13.94
CA TRP A 123 4.59 3.07 12.78
C TRP A 123 4.36 4.12 11.68
N ALA A 124 3.13 4.41 11.33
CA ALA A 124 2.81 5.40 10.32
C ALA A 124 3.28 6.80 10.73
N LYS A 125 3.10 7.17 12.01
CA LYS A 125 3.58 8.43 12.56
C LYS A 125 5.12 8.52 12.52
N ALA A 126 5.81 7.46 12.91
CA ALA A 126 7.29 7.41 12.90
C ALA A 126 7.85 7.60 11.48
N ASN A 127 7.18 7.03 10.46
CA ASN A 127 7.58 7.11 9.06
C ASN A 127 6.94 8.28 8.28
N LYS A 128 6.12 9.09 8.95
CA LYS A 128 5.37 10.21 8.32
C LYS A 128 4.41 9.77 7.22
N TYR A 129 3.85 8.58 7.35
CA TYR A 129 2.81 8.09 6.46
C TYR A 129 1.45 8.62 6.91
N ALA A 130 0.61 8.98 5.96
CA ALA A 130 -0.80 9.23 6.23
C ALA A 130 -1.55 7.89 6.29
N VAL A 131 -2.68 7.87 7.02
CA VAL A 131 -3.49 6.67 7.20
C VAL A 131 -4.91 6.95 6.75
N ASP A 132 -5.48 6.00 6.03
CA ASP A 132 -6.90 5.88 5.74
C ASP A 132 -7.44 4.61 6.39
N PHE A 133 -8.72 4.60 6.72
CA PHE A 133 -9.39 3.39 7.16
C PHE A 133 -10.43 2.97 6.11
N ASN A 134 -10.36 1.71 5.73
CA ASN A 134 -11.42 1.09 4.95
C ASN A 134 -12.43 0.47 5.90
N VAL A 135 -13.65 0.98 5.83
CA VAL A 135 -14.76 0.47 6.65
C VAL A 135 -15.33 -0.76 5.97
N SER A 136 -15.23 -1.90 6.65
CA SER A 136 -15.91 -3.12 6.22
C SER A 136 -17.37 -3.04 6.66
N PHE A 137 -18.29 -3.04 5.72
CA PHE A 137 -19.73 -2.97 5.98
C PHE A 137 -20.40 -4.35 6.04
N PHE A 138 -19.63 -5.45 6.20
CA PHE A 138 -20.14 -6.81 6.18
C PHE A 138 -19.83 -7.56 7.48
#